data_f270052a6bd911ec2bffcb995edf636b
#
_entry.id   f270052a6bd911ec2bffcb995edf636b
#
_cell.length_a   1.000
_cell.length_b   1.000
_cell.length_c   1.000
_cell.angle_alpha   90.00
_cell.angle_beta   90.00
_cell.angle_gamma   90.00
#
_symmetry.space_group_name_H-M   'P 1'
#
loop_
_entity.id
_entity.type
_entity.pdbx_description
1 polymer ?
#
loop_
_entity_poly.entity_id
_entity_poly.type
_entity_poly.pdbx_seq_one_letter_code
_entity_poly.pdbx_strand_id
1 'polypeptide(L)'
;MEKVVILTGGTSGIGAATVALLREKGCRVYEFSRRDAADPMHFSVDVTDEAAVKAAVDAVFEKEGRIDLLINNAGFGISGAMEFTESADAHRLMEVNLFGMNNTIRAVLPHMRKAGSGRIVNISSVAGVFAIPFQAWYSISKAAVRSMTMALYNEVAPYGIQVASVLPGDIKTGFTAARQKSVAGDSEYGGRISASVQKMEKDEQNGMAPADAAKTIVRVALQKRRVKPEYTIGFSYKLLVLLDSLLPCRMVRWLLFLLYGK
;
A
#
# COMPACT_ATOMS: atom_id res chain seq x y z
N MET A 1 22.55 9.70 12.63
CA MET A 1 21.39 10.49 13.08
C MET A 1 20.14 9.61 13.01
N GLU A 2 19.31 9.71 14.01
CA GLU A 2 18.00 9.10 14.10
C GLU A 2 17.11 9.62 12.96
N LYS A 3 16.41 8.74 12.24
CA LYS A 3 15.55 9.16 11.12
C LYS A 3 14.15 9.46 11.60
N VAL A 4 13.57 10.54 11.11
CA VAL A 4 12.16 10.91 11.33
C VAL A 4 11.32 10.31 10.21
N VAL A 5 10.35 9.49 10.60
CA VAL A 5 9.49 8.70 9.71
C VAL A 5 8.03 9.05 9.96
N ILE A 6 7.29 9.32 8.90
CA ILE A 6 5.82 9.34 8.92
C ILE A 6 5.34 8.05 8.26
N LEU A 7 4.44 7.31 8.94
CA LEU A 7 3.86 6.07 8.42
C LEU A 7 2.34 6.11 8.57
N THR A 8 1.61 5.86 7.49
CA THR A 8 0.15 5.83 7.52
C THR A 8 -0.40 4.42 7.70
N GLY A 9 -1.43 4.25 8.54
CA GLY A 9 -2.06 2.95 8.80
C GLY A 9 -1.18 2.00 9.62
N GLY A 10 -0.47 2.53 10.60
CA GLY A 10 0.48 1.79 11.43
C GLY A 10 -0.12 1.06 12.63
N THR A 11 -1.43 1.13 12.88
CA THR A 11 -2.08 0.51 14.05
C THR A 11 -2.38 -0.99 13.88
N SER A 12 -2.21 -1.56 12.70
CA SER A 12 -2.49 -2.99 12.46
C SER A 12 -1.66 -3.57 11.30
N GLY A 13 -1.65 -4.90 11.20
CA GLY A 13 -1.10 -5.65 10.07
C GLY A 13 0.35 -5.31 9.71
N ILE A 14 0.60 -5.09 8.43
CA ILE A 14 1.94 -4.75 7.90
C ILE A 14 2.43 -3.43 8.49
N GLY A 15 1.54 -2.45 8.62
CA GLY A 15 1.89 -1.13 9.18
C GLY A 15 2.41 -1.24 10.60
N ALA A 16 1.71 -1.92 11.51
CA ALA A 16 2.13 -2.10 12.89
C ALA A 16 3.48 -2.83 13.00
N ALA A 17 3.66 -3.90 12.23
CA ALA A 17 4.93 -4.62 12.18
C ALA A 17 6.08 -3.72 11.63
N THR A 18 5.77 -2.83 10.68
CA THR A 18 6.74 -1.89 10.12
C THR A 18 7.12 -0.80 11.14
N VAL A 19 6.13 -0.25 11.87
CA VAL A 19 6.36 0.73 12.95
C VAL A 19 7.27 0.12 14.02
N ALA A 20 6.94 -1.08 14.52
CA ALA A 20 7.72 -1.76 15.54
C ALA A 20 9.18 -1.96 15.10
N LEU A 21 9.39 -2.48 13.89
CA LEU A 21 10.73 -2.75 13.37
C LEU A 21 11.53 -1.46 13.09
N LEU A 22 10.89 -0.37 12.65
CA LEU A 22 11.55 0.93 12.46
C LEU A 22 11.99 1.52 13.79
N ARG A 23 11.15 1.43 14.84
CA ARG A 23 11.48 1.89 16.20
C ARG A 23 12.63 1.07 16.80
N GLU A 24 12.62 -0.24 16.61
CA GLU A 24 13.75 -1.11 16.98
C GLU A 24 15.06 -0.71 16.30
N LYS A 25 14.98 -0.18 15.07
CA LYS A 25 16.14 0.37 14.33
C LYS A 25 16.53 1.80 14.74
N GLY A 26 15.94 2.35 15.78
CA GLY A 26 16.23 3.68 16.29
C GLY A 26 15.61 4.82 15.46
N CYS A 27 14.51 4.56 14.75
CA CYS A 27 13.78 5.62 14.04
C CYS A 27 12.70 6.23 14.95
N ARG A 28 12.49 7.54 14.83
CA ARG A 28 11.34 8.25 15.39
C ARG A 28 10.18 8.10 14.42
N VAL A 29 9.18 7.28 14.77
CA VAL A 29 8.08 6.94 13.86
C VAL A 29 6.79 7.60 14.33
N TYR A 30 6.32 8.55 13.55
CA TYR A 30 5.03 9.20 13.67
C TYR A 30 4.00 8.41 12.87
N GLU A 31 3.05 7.81 13.59
CA GLU A 31 2.01 6.97 13.01
C GLU A 31 0.73 7.77 12.80
N PHE A 32 0.21 7.74 11.56
CA PHE A 32 -1.03 8.42 11.18
C PHE A 32 -2.12 7.38 10.89
N SER A 33 -3.17 7.35 11.68
CA SER A 33 -4.37 6.55 11.43
C SER A 33 -5.58 7.13 12.12
N ARG A 34 -6.75 6.64 11.78
CA ARG A 34 -8.05 7.12 12.33
C ARG A 34 -8.33 6.65 13.75
N ARG A 35 -7.69 5.55 14.17
CA ARG A 35 -7.88 4.97 15.50
C ARG A 35 -7.04 5.74 16.49
N ASP A 36 -7.62 6.12 17.61
CA ASP A 36 -6.85 6.68 18.70
C ASP A 36 -5.90 5.64 19.29
N ALA A 37 -4.71 6.06 19.66
CA ALA A 37 -3.72 5.25 20.33
C ALA A 37 -3.01 6.04 21.43
N ALA A 38 -2.73 5.40 22.55
CA ALA A 38 -1.97 5.98 23.66
C ALA A 38 -0.45 5.98 23.35
N ASP A 39 -0.08 6.62 22.25
CA ASP A 39 1.30 6.72 21.78
C ASP A 39 1.60 8.21 21.50
N PRO A 40 2.61 8.83 22.12
CA PRO A 40 2.93 10.24 21.92
C PRO A 40 3.41 10.60 20.51
N MET A 41 3.69 9.58 19.68
CA MET A 41 4.01 9.73 18.25
C MET A 41 2.85 9.25 17.35
N HIS A 42 1.65 9.12 17.88
CA HIS A 42 0.45 8.85 17.12
C HIS A 42 -0.32 10.13 16.83
N PHE A 43 -0.85 10.25 15.63
CA PHE A 43 -1.78 11.28 15.21
C PHE A 43 -3.07 10.64 14.69
N SER A 44 -4.21 11.00 15.27
CA SER A 44 -5.51 10.60 14.75
C SER A 44 -5.82 11.39 13.48
N VAL A 45 -5.56 10.79 12.33
CA VAL A 45 -5.67 11.42 11.00
C VAL A 45 -6.39 10.51 10.03
N ASP A 46 -7.42 11.01 9.37
CA ASP A 46 -7.95 10.40 8.15
C ASP A 46 -7.13 10.91 6.96
N VAL A 47 -6.49 10.00 6.22
CA VAL A 47 -5.67 10.37 5.06
C VAL A 47 -6.46 11.02 3.93
N THR A 48 -7.79 10.88 3.93
CA THR A 48 -8.69 11.53 2.94
C THR A 48 -8.93 13.00 3.25
N ASP A 49 -8.68 13.44 4.49
CA ASP A 49 -8.74 14.85 4.88
C ASP A 49 -7.38 15.52 4.63
N GLU A 50 -7.28 16.23 3.51
CA GLU A 50 -6.05 16.91 3.09
C GLU A 50 -5.58 17.94 4.14
N ALA A 51 -6.52 18.67 4.76
CA ALA A 51 -6.19 19.71 5.75
C ALA A 51 -5.64 19.08 7.04
N ALA A 52 -6.28 18.01 7.53
CA ALA A 52 -5.82 17.26 8.70
C ALA A 52 -4.45 16.62 8.45
N VAL A 53 -4.22 16.01 7.28
CA VAL A 53 -2.93 15.46 6.87
C VAL A 53 -1.85 16.53 6.87
N LYS A 54 -2.13 17.69 6.25
CA LYS A 54 -1.17 18.79 6.20
C LYS A 54 -0.82 19.29 7.61
N ALA A 55 -1.80 19.53 8.45
CA ALA A 55 -1.59 20.00 9.83
C ALA A 55 -0.75 19.00 10.64
N ALA A 56 -1.00 17.69 10.51
CA ALA A 56 -0.23 16.67 11.21
C ALA A 56 1.23 16.58 10.69
N VAL A 57 1.46 16.71 9.39
CA VAL A 57 2.81 16.73 8.80
C VAL A 57 3.58 17.99 9.26
N ASP A 58 2.93 19.16 9.26
CA ASP A 58 3.54 20.40 9.73
C ASP A 58 3.91 20.29 11.21
N ALA A 59 3.04 19.74 12.08
CA ALA A 59 3.33 19.52 13.49
C ALA A 59 4.53 18.59 13.72
N VAL A 60 4.66 17.52 12.91
CA VAL A 60 5.86 16.67 12.95
C VAL A 60 7.10 17.47 12.54
N PHE A 61 7.01 18.27 11.48
CA PHE A 61 8.13 19.07 11.01
C PHE A 61 8.54 20.16 12.01
N GLU A 62 7.59 20.84 12.62
CA GLU A 62 7.84 21.84 13.67
C GLU A 62 8.59 21.23 14.87
N LYS A 63 8.19 20.01 15.27
CA LYS A 63 8.80 19.31 16.41
C LYS A 63 10.20 18.78 16.11
N GLU A 64 10.43 18.26 14.90
CA GLU A 64 11.63 17.50 14.54
C GLU A 64 12.63 18.29 13.65
N GLY A 65 12.16 19.35 12.98
CA GLY A 65 12.94 20.12 12.01
C GLY A 65 13.26 19.39 10.71
N ARG A 66 12.78 18.14 10.57
CA ARG A 66 13.05 17.26 9.40
C ARG A 66 12.01 16.17 9.22
N ILE A 67 11.88 15.68 8.00
CA ILE A 67 11.14 14.46 7.66
C ILE A 67 12.01 13.66 6.67
N ASP A 68 12.50 12.49 7.09
CA ASP A 68 13.42 11.69 6.28
C ASP A 68 12.71 10.65 5.41
N LEU A 69 11.62 10.09 5.95
CA LEU A 69 10.89 8.99 5.32
C LEU A 69 9.38 9.22 5.42
N LEU A 70 8.69 8.94 4.32
CA LEU A 70 7.25 8.71 4.30
C LEU A 70 6.98 7.27 3.88
N ILE A 71 6.17 6.54 4.63
CA ILE A 71 5.69 5.20 4.26
C ILE A 71 4.18 5.25 4.17
N ASN A 72 3.68 5.24 2.95
CA ASN A 72 2.26 5.21 2.66
C ASN A 72 1.75 3.78 2.67
N ASN A 73 1.13 3.38 3.79
CA ASN A 73 0.63 2.02 3.97
C ASN A 73 -0.89 1.98 4.20
N ALA A 74 -1.53 3.08 4.58
CA ALA A 74 -2.98 3.12 4.76
C ALA A 74 -3.72 2.66 3.51
N GLY A 75 -4.76 1.85 3.70
CA GLY A 75 -5.57 1.32 2.62
C GLY A 75 -6.45 0.17 3.06
N PHE A 76 -7.46 -0.15 2.24
CA PHE A 76 -8.34 -1.28 2.44
C PHE A 76 -8.67 -1.95 1.10
N GLY A 77 -9.39 -3.07 1.14
CA GLY A 77 -9.77 -3.84 -0.03
C GLY A 77 -11.28 -3.94 -0.20
N ILE A 78 -11.70 -4.09 -1.45
CA ILE A 78 -13.07 -4.44 -1.83
C ILE A 78 -12.99 -5.70 -2.69
N SER A 79 -13.92 -6.64 -2.52
CA SER A 79 -14.12 -7.78 -3.41
C SER A 79 -15.59 -7.94 -3.75
N GLY A 80 -15.86 -8.41 -4.97
CA GLY A 80 -17.16 -8.58 -5.57
C GLY A 80 -17.10 -8.36 -7.08
N ALA A 81 -18.18 -8.68 -7.79
CA ALA A 81 -18.25 -8.41 -9.22
C ALA A 81 -18.26 -6.89 -9.49
N MET A 82 -17.59 -6.47 -10.55
CA MET A 82 -17.45 -5.05 -10.89
C MET A 82 -18.82 -4.40 -11.16
N GLU A 83 -19.73 -5.09 -11.83
CA GLU A 83 -21.05 -4.57 -12.16
C GLU A 83 -21.97 -4.41 -10.93
N PHE A 84 -21.72 -5.20 -9.87
CA PHE A 84 -22.49 -5.15 -8.61
C PHE A 84 -21.76 -4.39 -7.49
N THR A 85 -20.66 -3.74 -7.78
CA THR A 85 -19.96 -2.89 -6.82
C THR A 85 -20.58 -1.49 -6.85
N GLU A 86 -21.10 -1.03 -5.72
CA GLU A 86 -21.66 0.32 -5.62
C GLU A 86 -20.61 1.39 -5.94
N SER A 87 -21.01 2.39 -6.71
CA SER A 87 -20.13 3.48 -7.12
C SER A 87 -19.52 4.21 -5.91
N ALA A 88 -20.30 4.40 -4.85
CA ALA A 88 -19.83 5.03 -3.62
C ALA A 88 -18.70 4.24 -2.95
N ASP A 89 -18.75 2.91 -2.98
CA ASP A 89 -17.70 2.05 -2.42
C ASP A 89 -16.43 2.11 -3.25
N ALA A 90 -16.57 2.11 -4.57
CA ALA A 90 -15.44 2.27 -5.48
C ALA A 90 -14.74 3.64 -5.30
N HIS A 91 -15.51 4.72 -5.21
CA HIS A 91 -14.97 6.07 -4.91
C HIS A 91 -14.26 6.08 -3.56
N ARG A 92 -14.89 5.59 -2.48
CA ARG A 92 -14.28 5.54 -1.16
C ARG A 92 -12.97 4.75 -1.14
N LEU A 93 -12.88 3.65 -1.90
CA LEU A 93 -11.63 2.90 -2.05
C LEU A 93 -10.53 3.75 -2.69
N MET A 94 -10.86 4.46 -3.76
CA MET A 94 -9.91 5.33 -4.46
C MET A 94 -9.49 6.52 -3.60
N GLU A 95 -10.44 7.13 -2.86
CA GLU A 95 -10.14 8.20 -1.91
C GLU A 95 -9.10 7.78 -0.87
N VAL A 96 -9.25 6.61 -0.26
CA VAL A 96 -8.29 6.16 0.75
C VAL A 96 -6.99 5.67 0.11
N ASN A 97 -7.08 4.75 -0.87
CA ASN A 97 -5.89 4.03 -1.37
C ASN A 97 -5.00 4.88 -2.29
N LEU A 98 -5.57 5.86 -3.00
CA LEU A 98 -4.85 6.70 -3.97
C LEU A 98 -4.80 8.17 -3.53
N PHE A 99 -5.94 8.82 -3.36
CA PHE A 99 -5.97 10.26 -3.05
C PHE A 99 -5.44 10.54 -1.64
N GLY A 100 -5.76 9.71 -0.64
CA GLY A 100 -5.18 9.82 0.70
C GLY A 100 -3.65 9.66 0.71
N MET A 101 -3.13 8.74 -0.11
CA MET A 101 -1.68 8.62 -0.32
C MET A 101 -1.10 9.89 -0.98
N ASN A 102 -1.79 10.44 -1.98
CA ASN A 102 -1.37 11.68 -2.62
C ASN A 102 -1.36 12.87 -1.64
N ASN A 103 -2.34 12.96 -0.73
CA ASN A 103 -2.39 14.02 0.29
C ASN A 103 -1.14 14.00 1.18
N THR A 104 -0.72 12.83 1.66
CA THR A 104 0.50 12.70 2.46
C THR A 104 1.76 13.02 1.65
N ILE A 105 1.84 12.60 0.39
CA ILE A 105 2.95 12.94 -0.51
C ILE A 105 3.03 14.45 -0.70
N ARG A 106 1.92 15.12 -1.03
CA ARG A 106 1.86 16.58 -1.20
C ARG A 106 2.30 17.32 0.05
N ALA A 107 1.91 16.85 1.22
CA ALA A 107 2.28 17.48 2.49
C ALA A 107 3.77 17.36 2.82
N VAL A 108 4.43 16.21 2.56
CA VAL A 108 5.86 16.02 2.89
C VAL A 108 6.82 16.56 1.83
N LEU A 109 6.44 16.58 0.55
CA LEU A 109 7.32 16.95 -0.54
C LEU A 109 7.97 18.34 -0.42
N PRO A 110 7.28 19.42 0.01
CA PRO A 110 7.92 20.72 0.22
C PRO A 110 9.08 20.67 1.20
N HIS A 111 8.93 19.95 2.31
CA HIS A 111 9.95 19.78 3.34
C HIS A 111 11.14 18.98 2.82
N MET A 112 10.91 17.85 2.17
CA MET A 112 11.96 17.01 1.58
C MET A 112 12.71 17.73 0.46
N ARG A 113 12.00 18.47 -0.39
CA ARG A 113 12.61 19.26 -1.47
C ARG A 113 13.49 20.37 -0.94
N LYS A 114 13.04 21.09 0.11
CA LYS A 114 13.86 22.13 0.77
C LYS A 114 15.11 21.52 1.43
N ALA A 115 15.00 20.31 1.98
CA ALA A 115 16.13 19.58 2.57
C ALA A 115 17.08 18.96 1.52
N GLY A 116 16.70 18.92 0.25
CA GLY A 116 17.48 18.25 -0.82
C GLY A 116 17.61 16.74 -0.62
N SER A 117 16.75 16.15 0.21
CA SER A 117 16.80 14.72 0.55
C SER A 117 15.46 14.22 1.08
N GLY A 118 15.17 12.95 0.88
CA GLY A 118 13.99 12.30 1.41
C GLY A 118 13.78 10.94 0.77
N ARG A 119 12.90 10.15 1.37
CA ARG A 119 12.47 8.88 0.75
C ARG A 119 11.00 8.64 0.98
N ILE A 120 10.31 8.21 -0.08
CA ILE A 120 8.89 7.86 -0.06
C ILE A 120 8.76 6.38 -0.45
N VAL A 121 8.06 5.61 0.37
CA VAL A 121 7.76 4.20 0.10
C VAL A 121 6.25 4.03 0.06
N ASN A 122 5.73 3.70 -1.12
CA ASN A 122 4.29 3.50 -1.34
C ASN A 122 3.97 2.00 -1.33
N ILE A 123 3.03 1.58 -0.49
CA ILE A 123 2.60 0.18 -0.45
C ILE A 123 1.50 -0.05 -1.49
N SER A 124 1.91 -0.64 -2.61
CA SER A 124 1.00 -1.14 -3.64
C SER A 124 0.58 -2.59 -3.32
N SER A 125 0.53 -3.45 -4.31
CA SER A 125 0.26 -4.89 -4.21
C SER A 125 0.65 -5.57 -5.52
N VAL A 126 0.86 -6.87 -5.51
CA VAL A 126 0.91 -7.68 -6.74
C VAL A 126 -0.41 -7.62 -7.51
N ALA A 127 -1.53 -7.32 -6.84
CA ALA A 127 -2.81 -7.04 -7.49
C ALA A 127 -2.78 -5.77 -8.39
N GLY A 128 -1.79 -4.90 -8.22
CA GLY A 128 -1.52 -3.78 -9.14
C GLY A 128 -0.78 -4.18 -10.42
N VAL A 129 -0.29 -5.42 -10.50
CA VAL A 129 0.27 -6.04 -11.72
C VAL A 129 -0.76 -6.98 -12.32
N PHE A 130 -1.33 -7.84 -11.49
CA PHE A 130 -2.34 -8.82 -11.89
C PHE A 130 -3.74 -8.28 -11.59
N ALA A 131 -4.53 -7.99 -12.62
CA ALA A 131 -5.95 -7.67 -12.42
C ALA A 131 -6.72 -8.93 -12.01
N ILE A 132 -6.98 -9.08 -10.71
CA ILE A 132 -7.62 -10.26 -10.13
C ILE A 132 -9.14 -10.20 -10.37
N PRO A 133 -9.77 -11.23 -10.94
CA PRO A 133 -11.24 -11.31 -11.05
C PRO A 133 -11.91 -11.13 -9.69
N PHE A 134 -13.06 -10.47 -9.68
CA PHE A 134 -13.85 -10.14 -8.48
C PHE A 134 -13.10 -9.31 -7.41
N GLN A 135 -11.98 -8.66 -7.82
CA GLN A 135 -11.22 -7.69 -7.03
C GLN A 135 -10.76 -6.50 -7.90
N ALA A 136 -11.55 -6.16 -8.93
CA ALA A 136 -11.17 -5.21 -9.97
C ALA A 136 -10.84 -3.83 -9.37
N TRP A 137 -11.70 -3.24 -8.54
CA TRP A 137 -11.48 -1.92 -7.97
C TRP A 137 -10.23 -1.85 -7.09
N TYR A 138 -9.96 -2.89 -6.29
CA TYR A 138 -8.71 -2.95 -5.54
C TYR A 138 -7.49 -3.03 -6.47
N SER A 139 -7.55 -3.87 -7.49
CA SER A 139 -6.48 -3.98 -8.50
C SER A 139 -6.24 -2.63 -9.20
N ILE A 140 -7.31 -1.92 -9.60
CA ILE A 140 -7.24 -0.57 -10.19
C ILE A 140 -6.54 0.39 -9.24
N SER A 141 -6.93 0.43 -7.95
CA SER A 141 -6.32 1.34 -6.98
C SER A 141 -4.82 1.07 -6.80
N LYS A 142 -4.41 -0.19 -6.76
CA LYS A 142 -3.01 -0.58 -6.59
C LYS A 142 -2.17 -0.41 -7.88
N ALA A 143 -2.79 -0.55 -9.04
CA ALA A 143 -2.17 -0.19 -10.32
C ALA A 143 -1.97 1.34 -10.44
N ALA A 144 -2.96 2.13 -10.01
CA ALA A 144 -2.85 3.59 -9.96
C ALA A 144 -1.72 4.05 -9.03
N VAL A 145 -1.61 3.48 -7.82
CA VAL A 145 -0.49 3.73 -6.88
C VAL A 145 0.85 3.41 -7.53
N ARG A 146 0.94 2.28 -8.23
CA ARG A 146 2.15 1.88 -8.95
C ARG A 146 2.52 2.90 -10.02
N SER A 147 1.57 3.30 -10.86
CA SER A 147 1.79 4.29 -11.92
C SER A 147 2.20 5.66 -11.35
N MET A 148 1.49 6.15 -10.31
CA MET A 148 1.84 7.38 -9.61
C MET A 148 3.27 7.33 -9.05
N THR A 149 3.66 6.20 -8.46
CA THR A 149 5.02 6.02 -7.91
C THR A 149 6.09 6.11 -9.00
N MET A 150 5.84 5.51 -10.18
CA MET A 150 6.78 5.56 -11.31
C MET A 150 6.96 6.98 -11.87
N ALA A 151 5.88 7.74 -11.99
CA ALA A 151 5.95 9.15 -12.40
C ALA A 151 6.73 9.97 -11.37
N LEU A 152 6.34 9.88 -10.10
CA LEU A 152 6.97 10.62 -9.01
C LEU A 152 8.46 10.29 -8.84
N TYR A 153 8.87 9.03 -9.09
CA TYR A 153 10.28 8.60 -9.03
C TYR A 153 11.19 9.49 -9.89
N ASN A 154 10.71 9.90 -11.08
CA ASN A 154 11.46 10.77 -11.97
C ASN A 154 11.29 12.25 -11.65
N GLU A 155 10.08 12.68 -11.29
CA GLU A 155 9.77 14.08 -11.00
C GLU A 155 10.60 14.65 -9.85
N VAL A 156 10.83 13.85 -8.80
CA VAL A 156 11.51 14.31 -7.57
C VAL A 156 12.98 13.93 -7.48
N ALA A 157 13.48 13.12 -8.41
CA ALA A 157 14.88 12.70 -8.46
C ALA A 157 15.89 13.87 -8.48
N PRO A 158 15.64 14.99 -9.23
CA PRO A 158 16.53 16.14 -9.23
C PRO A 158 16.68 16.83 -7.85
N TYR A 159 15.72 16.59 -6.95
CA TYR A 159 15.72 17.16 -5.59
C TYR A 159 16.33 16.21 -4.55
N GLY A 160 17.03 15.15 -4.95
CA GLY A 160 17.61 14.18 -4.04
C GLY A 160 16.60 13.28 -3.31
N ILE A 161 15.32 13.33 -3.72
CA ILE A 161 14.24 12.52 -3.13
C ILE A 161 14.15 11.18 -3.87
N GLN A 162 14.03 10.11 -3.12
CA GLN A 162 13.91 8.76 -3.66
C GLN A 162 12.51 8.21 -3.43
N VAL A 163 11.93 7.58 -4.43
CA VAL A 163 10.58 7.01 -4.34
C VAL A 163 10.64 5.53 -4.72
N ALA A 164 9.88 4.69 -4.02
CA ALA A 164 9.77 3.28 -4.36
C ALA A 164 8.35 2.77 -4.10
N SER A 165 7.88 1.87 -4.95
CA SER A 165 6.71 1.04 -4.69
C SER A 165 7.13 -0.29 -4.10
N VAL A 166 6.42 -0.77 -3.08
CA VAL A 166 6.55 -2.13 -2.56
C VAL A 166 5.27 -2.89 -2.85
N LEU A 167 5.40 -4.07 -3.43
CA LEU A 167 4.30 -4.92 -3.88
C LEU A 167 4.24 -6.19 -3.01
N PRO A 168 3.50 -6.19 -1.91
CA PRO A 168 3.20 -7.42 -1.19
C PRO A 168 2.32 -8.35 -2.03
N GLY A 169 2.54 -9.67 -1.89
CA GLY A 169 1.56 -10.69 -2.23
C GLY A 169 0.61 -10.94 -1.05
N ASP A 170 0.19 -12.19 -0.86
CA ASP A 170 -0.71 -12.55 0.24
C ASP A 170 0.02 -12.47 1.59
N ILE A 171 -0.55 -11.70 2.50
CA ILE A 171 -0.02 -11.48 3.85
C ILE A 171 -1.12 -11.78 4.87
N LYS A 172 -0.82 -12.65 5.83
CA LYS A 172 -1.74 -13.03 6.90
C LYS A 172 -1.93 -11.88 7.89
N THR A 173 -2.96 -11.07 7.66
CA THR A 173 -3.29 -9.90 8.49
C THR A 173 -4.79 -9.79 8.72
N GLY A 174 -5.21 -8.83 9.56
CA GLY A 174 -6.61 -8.43 9.69
C GLY A 174 -7.19 -7.76 8.43
N PHE A 175 -6.40 -7.55 7.38
CA PHE A 175 -6.87 -6.97 6.11
C PHE A 175 -7.97 -7.82 5.46
N THR A 176 -7.82 -9.16 5.49
CA THR A 176 -8.82 -10.10 4.96
C THR A 176 -10.17 -9.95 5.65
N ALA A 177 -10.18 -9.81 6.98
CA ALA A 177 -11.40 -9.60 7.77
C ALA A 177 -11.98 -8.19 7.56
N ALA A 178 -11.11 -7.19 7.37
CA ALA A 178 -11.51 -5.79 7.16
C ALA A 178 -11.91 -5.49 5.70
N ARG A 179 -11.68 -6.42 4.76
CA ARG A 179 -12.11 -6.26 3.37
C ARG A 179 -13.62 -6.14 3.29
N GLN A 180 -14.10 -5.14 2.55
CA GLN A 180 -15.51 -5.07 2.18
C GLN A 180 -15.81 -6.10 1.11
N LYS A 181 -16.66 -7.07 1.43
CA LYS A 181 -17.01 -8.20 0.58
C LYS A 181 -18.45 -8.05 0.09
N SER A 182 -18.65 -8.25 -1.20
CA SER A 182 -19.98 -8.34 -1.78
C SER A 182 -20.09 -9.65 -2.55
N VAL A 183 -21.19 -10.34 -2.34
CA VAL A 183 -21.63 -11.51 -3.11
C VAL A 183 -22.85 -11.18 -3.95
N ALA A 184 -23.17 -9.89 -4.11
CA ALA A 184 -24.25 -9.45 -4.99
C ALA A 184 -24.00 -9.98 -6.40
N GLY A 185 -25.03 -10.54 -7.04
CA GLY A 185 -24.95 -11.14 -8.34
C GLY A 185 -24.27 -12.53 -8.39
N ASP A 186 -24.07 -13.21 -7.27
CA ASP A 186 -23.40 -14.51 -7.25
C ASP A 186 -24.19 -15.60 -7.99
N SER A 187 -25.52 -15.54 -7.95
CA SER A 187 -26.41 -16.43 -8.74
C SER A 187 -26.23 -16.21 -10.24
N GLU A 188 -26.17 -14.98 -10.68
CA GLU A 188 -25.97 -14.57 -12.08
C GLU A 188 -24.58 -15.00 -12.60
N TYR A 189 -23.61 -15.03 -11.70
CA TYR A 189 -22.25 -15.53 -11.99
C TYR A 189 -22.04 -17.03 -11.68
N GLY A 190 -23.12 -17.75 -11.36
CA GLY A 190 -23.07 -19.20 -11.13
C GLY A 190 -22.20 -19.61 -9.92
N GLY A 191 -22.19 -18.81 -8.84
CA GLY A 191 -21.42 -19.08 -7.62
C GLY A 191 -19.94 -18.67 -7.68
N ARG A 192 -19.48 -18.11 -8.80
CA ARG A 192 -18.06 -17.80 -9.03
C ARG A 192 -17.54 -16.65 -8.19
N ILE A 193 -18.40 -15.69 -7.80
CA ILE A 193 -17.99 -14.58 -6.93
C ILE A 193 -17.61 -15.12 -5.57
N SER A 194 -18.50 -15.89 -4.93
CA SER A 194 -18.24 -16.52 -3.63
C SER A 194 -17.02 -17.42 -3.66
N ALA A 195 -16.88 -18.27 -4.69
CA ALA A 195 -15.74 -19.17 -4.84
C ALA A 195 -14.40 -18.39 -4.93
N SER A 196 -14.37 -17.33 -5.73
CA SER A 196 -13.17 -16.49 -5.89
C SER A 196 -12.81 -15.75 -4.59
N VAL A 197 -13.80 -15.17 -3.90
CA VAL A 197 -13.59 -14.48 -2.62
C VAL A 197 -13.05 -15.45 -1.57
N GLN A 198 -13.64 -16.64 -1.43
CA GLN A 198 -13.16 -17.66 -0.50
C GLN A 198 -11.73 -18.10 -0.80
N LYS A 199 -11.40 -18.25 -2.09
CA LYS A 199 -10.03 -18.60 -2.49
C LYS A 199 -9.04 -17.50 -2.10
N MET A 200 -9.34 -16.23 -2.38
CA MET A 200 -8.49 -15.10 -1.96
C MET A 200 -8.27 -15.07 -0.45
N GLU A 201 -9.34 -15.31 0.33
CA GLU A 201 -9.25 -15.37 1.80
C GLU A 201 -8.35 -16.51 2.28
N LYS A 202 -8.49 -17.68 1.68
CA LYS A 202 -7.65 -18.84 1.99
C LYS A 202 -6.17 -18.57 1.65
N ASP A 203 -5.90 -17.96 0.51
CA ASP A 203 -4.54 -17.63 0.07
C ASP A 203 -3.92 -16.60 1.03
N GLU A 204 -4.65 -15.56 1.43
CA GLU A 204 -4.19 -14.55 2.39
C GLU A 204 -3.97 -15.14 3.81
N GLN A 205 -4.87 -16.01 4.27
CA GLN A 205 -4.72 -16.68 5.58
C GLN A 205 -3.49 -17.60 5.62
N ASN A 206 -3.10 -18.16 4.50
CA ASN A 206 -1.89 -18.97 4.33
C ASN A 206 -0.67 -18.13 3.86
N GLY A 207 -0.87 -16.83 3.71
CA GLY A 207 0.15 -15.91 3.24
C GLY A 207 1.28 -15.69 4.25
N MET A 208 2.23 -14.86 3.84
CA MET A 208 3.41 -14.49 4.61
C MET A 208 3.03 -13.77 5.92
N ALA A 209 3.84 -13.90 6.96
CA ALA A 209 3.66 -13.13 8.20
C ALA A 209 3.90 -11.62 7.96
N PRO A 210 3.14 -10.74 8.64
CA PRO A 210 3.33 -9.28 8.54
C PRO A 210 4.76 -8.83 8.84
N ALA A 211 5.42 -9.49 9.79
CA ALA A 211 6.80 -9.21 10.17
C ALA A 211 7.80 -9.44 9.02
N ASP A 212 7.57 -10.42 8.17
CA ASP A 212 8.45 -10.68 7.01
C ASP A 212 8.25 -9.66 5.89
N ALA A 213 7.01 -9.20 5.70
CA ALA A 213 6.73 -8.07 4.81
C ALA A 213 7.41 -6.78 5.33
N ALA A 214 7.28 -6.51 6.63
CA ALA A 214 7.90 -5.37 7.30
C ALA A 214 9.42 -5.36 7.14
N LYS A 215 10.11 -6.50 7.25
CA LYS A 215 11.56 -6.61 7.00
C LYS A 215 11.95 -6.07 5.62
N THR A 216 11.16 -6.38 4.58
CA THR A 216 11.42 -5.89 3.23
C THR A 216 11.15 -4.39 3.12
N ILE A 217 10.04 -3.90 3.66
CA ILE A 217 9.68 -2.47 3.67
C ILE A 217 10.77 -1.66 4.38
N VAL A 218 11.17 -2.06 5.58
CA VAL A 218 12.21 -1.39 6.38
C VAL A 218 13.56 -1.43 5.68
N ARG A 219 13.91 -2.55 5.05
CA ARG A 219 15.13 -2.64 4.22
C ARG A 219 15.11 -1.63 3.08
N VAL A 220 14.00 -1.50 2.34
CA VAL A 220 13.85 -0.51 1.26
C VAL A 220 13.89 0.91 1.82
N ALA A 221 13.21 1.16 2.96
CA ALA A 221 13.16 2.47 3.61
C ALA A 221 14.53 2.93 4.12
N LEU A 222 15.36 2.04 4.67
CA LEU A 222 16.62 2.38 5.34
C LEU A 222 17.89 2.10 4.52
N GLN A 223 17.81 1.44 3.36
CA GLN A 223 19.01 1.10 2.59
C GLN A 223 19.82 2.34 2.20
N LYS A 224 21.15 2.23 2.25
CA LYS A 224 22.07 3.33 1.89
C LYS A 224 22.13 3.61 0.38
N ARG A 225 21.94 2.55 -0.43
CA ARG A 225 21.97 2.65 -1.90
C ARG A 225 20.68 3.30 -2.40
N ARG A 226 20.74 3.87 -3.61
CA ARG A 226 19.55 4.36 -4.31
C ARG A 226 18.51 3.24 -4.42
N VAL A 227 17.24 3.55 -4.16
CA VAL A 227 16.16 2.57 -4.29
C VAL A 227 15.85 2.31 -5.76
N LYS A 228 15.44 1.07 -6.06
CA LYS A 228 14.76 0.76 -7.31
C LYS A 228 13.35 1.33 -7.26
N PRO A 229 12.72 1.61 -8.40
CA PRO A 229 11.35 2.14 -8.41
C PRO A 229 10.33 1.13 -7.87
N GLU A 230 10.65 -0.19 -7.89
CA GLU A 230 9.71 -1.24 -7.48
C GLU A 230 10.40 -2.41 -6.78
N TYR A 231 9.71 -2.98 -5.77
CA TYR A 231 10.14 -4.16 -5.01
C TYR A 231 8.94 -5.09 -4.76
N THR A 232 8.98 -6.28 -5.30
CA THR A 232 7.98 -7.33 -4.99
C THR A 232 8.41 -8.13 -3.76
N ILE A 233 7.47 -8.42 -2.85
CA ILE A 233 7.69 -9.25 -1.66
C ILE A 233 7.27 -10.69 -1.95
N GLY A 234 8.10 -11.64 -1.53
CA GLY A 234 7.90 -13.08 -1.73
C GLY A 234 8.55 -13.59 -3.00
N PHE A 235 9.17 -14.77 -2.90
CA PHE A 235 9.88 -15.35 -4.04
C PHE A 235 8.94 -15.75 -5.18
N SER A 236 7.84 -16.43 -4.85
CA SER A 236 6.83 -16.84 -5.82
C SER A 236 6.23 -15.65 -6.58
N TYR A 237 5.93 -14.56 -5.86
CA TYR A 237 5.38 -13.36 -6.48
C TYR A 237 6.38 -12.63 -7.38
N LYS A 238 7.68 -12.64 -7.03
CA LYS A 238 8.73 -12.11 -7.92
C LYS A 238 8.78 -12.88 -9.24
N LEU A 239 8.68 -14.21 -9.16
CA LEU A 239 8.64 -15.06 -10.35
C LEU A 239 7.39 -14.78 -11.18
N LEU A 240 6.22 -14.66 -10.55
CA LEU A 240 4.97 -14.33 -11.23
C LEU A 240 5.03 -12.97 -11.93
N VAL A 241 5.53 -11.94 -11.25
CA VAL A 241 5.70 -10.59 -11.84
C VAL A 241 6.69 -10.63 -13.03
N LEU A 242 7.76 -11.42 -12.94
CA LEU A 242 8.67 -11.63 -14.06
C LEU A 242 7.97 -12.36 -15.22
N LEU A 243 7.21 -13.39 -14.94
CA LEU A 243 6.45 -14.12 -15.96
C LEU A 243 5.40 -13.24 -16.64
N ASP A 244 4.72 -12.35 -15.91
CA ASP A 244 3.78 -11.39 -16.49
C ASP A 244 4.45 -10.49 -17.54
N SER A 245 5.71 -10.10 -17.30
CA SER A 245 6.46 -9.27 -18.25
C SER A 245 6.97 -10.04 -19.48
N LEU A 246 7.04 -11.36 -19.42
CA LEU A 246 7.58 -12.22 -20.49
C LEU A 246 6.48 -12.94 -21.28
N LEU A 247 5.36 -13.26 -20.66
CA LEU A 247 4.29 -14.03 -21.27
C LEU A 247 3.31 -13.12 -22.04
N PRO A 248 2.72 -13.63 -23.16
CA PRO A 248 1.64 -12.93 -23.81
C PRO A 248 0.46 -12.67 -22.86
N CYS A 249 -0.12 -11.47 -22.91
CA CYS A 249 -1.22 -11.06 -22.03
C CYS A 249 -2.38 -12.08 -21.99
N ARG A 250 -2.71 -12.72 -23.13
CA ARG A 250 -3.75 -13.75 -23.19
C ARG A 250 -3.45 -14.97 -22.29
N MET A 251 -2.18 -15.39 -22.21
CA MET A 251 -1.78 -16.49 -21.33
C MET A 251 -1.92 -16.11 -19.86
N VAL A 252 -1.45 -14.93 -19.49
CA VAL A 252 -1.57 -14.45 -18.10
C VAL A 252 -3.04 -14.34 -17.70
N ARG A 253 -3.90 -13.77 -18.55
CA ARG A 253 -5.36 -13.66 -18.28
C ARG A 253 -6.02 -15.03 -18.17
N TRP A 254 -5.64 -15.99 -19.00
CA TRP A 254 -6.13 -17.36 -18.92
C TRP A 254 -5.71 -18.05 -17.60
N LEU A 255 -4.45 -17.89 -17.17
CA LEU A 255 -3.99 -18.43 -15.89
C LEU A 255 -4.75 -17.82 -14.71
N LEU A 256 -4.95 -16.50 -14.70
CA LEU A 256 -5.73 -15.82 -13.66
C LEU A 256 -7.21 -16.27 -13.65
N PHE A 257 -7.78 -16.51 -14.83
CA PHE A 257 -9.13 -17.08 -14.93
C PHE A 257 -9.19 -18.48 -14.31
N LEU A 258 -8.20 -19.34 -14.54
CA LEU A 258 -8.14 -20.67 -13.94
C LEU A 258 -8.00 -20.63 -12.41
N LEU A 259 -7.31 -19.61 -11.89
CA LEU A 259 -7.05 -19.47 -10.46
C LEU A 259 -8.21 -18.83 -9.69
N TYR A 260 -8.84 -17.81 -10.27
CA TYR A 260 -9.79 -16.94 -9.56
C TYR A 260 -11.09 -16.67 -10.33
N GLY A 261 -11.23 -17.14 -11.55
CA GLY A 261 -12.36 -16.84 -12.41
C GLY A 261 -13.33 -18.00 -12.63
N LYS A 262 -13.01 -19.19 -12.14
CA LYS A 262 -13.85 -20.40 -12.25
C LYS A 262 -14.90 -20.44 -11.17
#